data_9d4c877556d6dc704f2c96bd36774149
#
_entry.id   9d4c877556d6dc704f2c96bd36774149
#
_cell.length_a   1.000
_cell.length_b   1.000
_cell.length_c   1.000
_cell.angle_alpha   90.00
_cell.angle_beta   90.00
_cell.angle_gamma   90.00
#
_symmetry.space_group_name_H-M   'P 1'
#
loop_
_entity.id
_entity.type
_entity.pdbx_description
1 polymer ?
#
loop_
_entity_poly.entity_id
_entity_poly.type
_entity_poly.pdbx_seq_one_letter_code
_entity_poly.pdbx_strand_id
1 'polypeptide(L)'
;MNTLEDDIRRVFSEVWALEKGSDVPALMPDTVLLETGLDSLGFAIFVSSLDEALGYDPFTLSQDAFYPQTFADFVAFYERYRPTT
;
A
#
# COMPACT_ATOMS: atom_id res chain seq x y z
N MET A 1 -6.94 -11.40 14.68
CA MET A 1 -7.34 -11.45 13.26
C MET A 1 -6.84 -10.17 12.57
N ASN A 2 -6.09 -10.33 11.48
CA ASN A 2 -5.54 -9.17 10.77
C ASN A 2 -6.57 -8.62 9.79
N THR A 3 -6.73 -7.31 9.80
CA THR A 3 -7.54 -6.64 8.79
C THR A 3 -6.67 -6.40 7.55
N LEU A 4 -7.31 -6.05 6.44
CA LEU A 4 -6.59 -5.68 5.24
C LEU A 4 -5.69 -4.46 5.50
N GLU A 5 -6.17 -3.48 6.27
CA GLU A 5 -5.37 -2.32 6.63
C GLU A 5 -4.11 -2.75 7.39
N ASP A 6 -4.25 -3.71 8.33
CA ASP A 6 -3.09 -4.20 9.10
C ASP A 6 -2.06 -4.86 8.19
N ASP A 7 -2.52 -5.63 7.21
CA ASP A 7 -1.61 -6.27 6.26
C ASP A 7 -0.88 -5.23 5.41
N ILE A 8 -1.60 -4.20 4.97
CA ILE A 8 -0.99 -3.13 4.19
C ILE A 8 0.06 -2.38 5.01
N ARG A 9 -0.25 -2.09 6.29
CA ARG A 9 0.69 -1.43 7.18
C ARG A 9 1.95 -2.27 7.40
N ARG A 10 1.76 -3.58 7.57
CA ARG A 10 2.88 -4.50 7.78
C ARG A 10 3.81 -4.52 6.57
N VAL A 11 3.24 -4.65 5.38
CA VAL A 11 4.04 -4.68 4.15
C VAL A 11 4.76 -3.36 3.94
N PHE A 12 4.07 -2.24 4.22
CA PHE A 12 4.71 -0.91 4.13
C PHE A 12 5.93 -0.84 5.05
N SER A 13 5.81 -1.35 6.28
CA SER A 13 6.91 -1.34 7.24
C SER A 13 8.09 -2.18 6.74
N GLU A 14 7.79 -3.34 6.16
CA GLU A 14 8.84 -4.22 5.62
C GLU A 14 9.59 -3.57 4.47
N VAL A 15 8.85 -2.95 3.54
CA VAL A 15 9.46 -2.26 2.40
C VAL A 15 10.27 -1.06 2.86
N TRP A 16 9.73 -0.29 3.81
CA TRP A 16 10.44 0.87 4.36
C TRP A 16 11.76 0.46 4.99
N ALA A 17 11.76 -0.64 5.76
CA ALA A 17 12.99 -1.13 6.39
C ALA A 17 14.03 -1.52 5.36
N LEU A 18 13.61 -2.13 4.25
CA LEU A 18 14.53 -2.54 3.18
C LEU A 18 15.08 -1.33 2.42
N GLU A 19 14.24 -0.34 2.15
CA GLU A 19 14.63 0.79 1.30
C GLU A 19 15.30 1.91 2.07
N LYS A 20 14.84 2.18 3.30
CA LYS A 20 15.31 3.34 4.06
C LYS A 20 16.15 2.96 5.27
N GLY A 21 15.91 1.80 5.88
CA GLY A 21 16.65 1.35 7.05
C GLY A 21 16.46 2.23 8.28
N SER A 22 15.36 2.99 8.33
CA SER A 22 15.08 3.91 9.43
C SER A 22 13.68 3.65 9.97
N ASP A 23 13.28 4.42 10.99
CA ASP A 23 11.97 4.25 11.59
C ASP A 23 10.85 4.55 10.59
N VAL A 24 9.82 3.71 10.62
CA VAL A 24 8.68 3.84 9.73
C VAL A 24 7.86 5.07 10.13
N PRO A 25 7.51 5.95 9.19
CA PRO A 25 6.67 7.08 9.52
C PRO A 25 5.27 6.64 9.89
N ALA A 26 4.60 7.43 10.72
CA ALA A 26 3.22 7.15 11.10
C ALA A 26 2.32 7.28 9.88
N LEU A 27 1.49 6.27 9.63
CA LEU A 27 0.53 6.30 8.54
C LEU A 27 -0.85 6.63 9.09
N MET A 28 -1.20 7.90 8.97
CA MET A 28 -2.53 8.38 9.34
C MET A 28 -3.44 8.29 8.11
N PRO A 29 -4.76 8.30 8.28
CA PRO A 29 -5.66 8.22 7.12
C PRO A 29 -5.41 9.29 6.07
N ASP A 30 -5.01 10.48 6.47
CA ASP A 30 -4.76 11.60 5.56
C ASP A 30 -3.30 11.73 5.12
N THR A 31 -2.44 10.78 5.52
CA THR A 31 -1.04 10.78 5.11
C THR A 31 -0.93 10.55 3.61
N VAL A 32 -0.26 11.46 2.90
CA VAL A 32 0.00 11.29 1.47
C VAL A 32 1.21 10.37 1.32
N LEU A 33 1.01 9.23 0.68
CA LEU A 33 2.04 8.17 0.66
C LEU A 33 3.35 8.61 0.03
N LEU A 34 3.30 9.32 -1.10
CA LEU A 34 4.53 9.78 -1.76
C LEU A 34 5.21 10.94 -1.05
N GLU A 35 4.57 11.50 -0.02
CA GLU A 35 5.18 12.55 0.81
C GLU A 35 5.81 12.02 2.07
N THR A 36 5.73 10.71 2.31
CA THR A 36 6.37 10.08 3.47
C THR A 36 7.88 9.97 3.33
N GLY A 37 8.38 10.10 2.11
CA GLY A 37 9.77 9.84 1.78
C GLY A 37 9.94 8.62 0.91
N LEU A 38 8.86 7.87 0.68
CA LEU A 38 8.88 6.72 -0.22
C LEU A 38 8.80 7.25 -1.65
N ASP A 39 9.84 6.97 -2.44
CA ASP A 39 9.90 7.45 -3.82
C ASP A 39 9.13 6.51 -4.77
N SER A 40 9.15 6.82 -6.06
CA SER A 40 8.42 6.03 -7.06
C SER A 40 8.87 4.58 -7.10
N LEU A 41 10.17 4.33 -6.97
CA LEU A 41 10.68 2.97 -6.96
C LEU A 41 10.22 2.23 -5.70
N GLY A 42 10.32 2.87 -4.55
CA GLY A 42 9.84 2.28 -3.30
C GLY A 42 8.35 1.99 -3.34
N PHE A 43 7.57 2.89 -3.94
CA PHE A 43 6.13 2.68 -4.09
C PHE A 43 5.84 1.49 -5.00
N ALA A 44 6.59 1.33 -6.09
CA ALA A 44 6.42 0.18 -6.99
C ALA A 44 6.75 -1.13 -6.27
N ILE A 45 7.80 -1.14 -5.44
CA ILE A 45 8.17 -2.31 -4.66
C ILE A 45 7.07 -2.63 -3.63
N PHE A 46 6.51 -1.59 -3.01
CA PHE A 46 5.42 -1.74 -2.05
C PHE A 46 4.21 -2.41 -2.70
N VAL A 47 3.78 -1.92 -3.87
CA VAL A 47 2.64 -2.48 -4.60
C VAL A 47 2.91 -3.93 -5.00
N SER A 48 4.12 -4.20 -5.49
CA SER A 48 4.52 -5.56 -5.88
C SER A 48 4.51 -6.51 -4.67
N SER A 49 4.99 -6.03 -3.53
CA SER A 49 5.00 -6.83 -2.30
C SER A 49 3.58 -7.12 -1.81
N LEU A 50 2.67 -6.16 -1.97
CA LEU A 50 1.27 -6.36 -1.61
C LEU A 50 0.61 -7.38 -2.52
N ASP A 51 0.94 -7.38 -3.82
CA ASP A 51 0.42 -8.39 -4.75
C ASP A 51 0.81 -9.79 -4.28
N GLU A 52 2.05 -9.97 -3.88
CA GLU A 52 2.50 -11.27 -3.35
C GLU A 52 1.82 -11.62 -2.02
N ALA A 53 1.68 -10.66 -1.13
CA ALA A 53 1.13 -10.91 0.20
C ALA A 53 -0.38 -11.13 0.18
N LEU A 54 -1.10 -10.40 -0.66
CA LEU A 54 -2.56 -10.43 -0.69
C LEU A 54 -3.11 -11.30 -1.82
N GLY A 55 -2.32 -11.58 -2.84
CA GLY A 55 -2.73 -12.41 -3.95
C GLY A 55 -3.51 -11.68 -5.02
N TYR A 56 -3.54 -10.36 -5.01
CA TYR A 56 -4.20 -9.57 -6.05
C TYR A 56 -3.58 -8.18 -6.13
N ASP A 57 -3.77 -7.55 -7.30
CA ASP A 57 -3.28 -6.19 -7.55
C ASP A 57 -4.44 -5.35 -8.10
N PRO A 58 -4.99 -4.43 -7.29
CA PRO A 58 -6.14 -3.63 -7.73
C PRO A 58 -5.81 -2.70 -8.89
N PHE A 59 -4.53 -2.33 -9.08
CA PHE A 59 -4.15 -1.47 -10.19
C PHE A 59 -4.30 -2.18 -11.54
N THR A 60 -4.16 -3.50 -11.58
CA THR A 60 -4.40 -4.27 -12.79
C THR A 60 -5.86 -4.63 -12.96
N LEU A 61 -6.62 -4.69 -11.88
CA LEU A 61 -8.05 -5.02 -11.91
C LEU A 61 -8.91 -3.81 -12.25
N SER A 62 -8.44 -2.61 -11.92
CA SER A 62 -9.17 -1.38 -12.17
C SER A 62 -9.14 -1.03 -13.64
N GLN A 63 -10.31 -0.63 -14.18
CA GLN A 63 -10.40 -0.18 -15.56
C GLN A 63 -10.14 1.32 -15.70
N ASP A 64 -10.09 2.02 -14.59
CA ASP A 64 -9.88 3.46 -14.56
C ASP A 64 -8.47 3.77 -14.09
N ALA A 65 -7.90 4.87 -14.60
CA ALA A 65 -6.61 5.36 -14.11
C ALA A 65 -6.84 6.04 -12.77
N PHE A 66 -6.72 5.29 -11.69
CA PHE A 66 -6.91 5.80 -10.34
C PHE A 66 -5.59 5.75 -9.59
N TYR A 67 -5.22 6.90 -9.02
CA TYR A 67 -3.99 7.01 -8.26
C TYR A 67 -4.32 7.45 -6.85
N PRO A 68 -4.39 6.50 -5.89
CA PRO A 68 -4.67 6.87 -4.51
C PRO A 68 -3.57 7.77 -3.97
N GLN A 69 -3.96 8.85 -3.29
CA GLN A 69 -3.01 9.83 -2.77
C GLN A 69 -2.75 9.60 -1.28
N THR A 70 -3.82 9.50 -0.48
CA THR A 70 -3.67 9.30 0.95
C THR A 70 -3.66 7.82 1.28
N PHE A 71 -3.22 7.54 2.52
CA PHE A 71 -3.26 6.16 3.02
C PHE A 71 -4.70 5.62 3.03
N ALA A 72 -5.68 6.44 3.44
CA ALA A 72 -7.08 6.03 3.43
C ALA A 72 -7.56 5.69 2.02
N ASP A 73 -7.19 6.51 1.03
CA ASP A 73 -7.53 6.24 -0.37
C ASP A 73 -6.93 4.92 -0.83
N PHE A 74 -5.70 4.66 -0.42
CA PHE A 74 -4.98 3.44 -0.80
C PHE A 74 -5.67 2.20 -0.22
N VAL A 75 -6.00 2.23 1.05
CA VAL A 75 -6.69 1.12 1.71
C VAL A 75 -8.06 0.89 1.08
N ALA A 76 -8.81 1.97 0.82
CA ALA A 76 -10.14 1.87 0.21
C ALA A 76 -10.07 1.26 -1.19
N PHE A 77 -9.03 1.60 -1.96
CA PHE A 77 -8.82 1.06 -3.28
C PHE A 77 -8.60 -0.46 -3.22
N TYR A 78 -7.79 -0.92 -2.28
CA TYR A 78 -7.57 -2.35 -2.10
C TYR A 78 -8.82 -3.06 -1.58
N GLU A 79 -9.59 -2.42 -0.71
CA GLU A 79 -10.85 -2.99 -0.22
C GLU A 79 -11.85 -3.16 -1.36
N ARG A 80 -11.92 -2.17 -2.26
CA ARG A 80 -12.87 -2.16 -3.37
C ARG A 80 -12.65 -3.35 -4.31
N TYR A 81 -11.40 -3.71 -4.56
CA TYR A 81 -11.04 -4.76 -5.50
C TYR A 81 -10.68 -6.07 -4.82
N ARG A 82 -10.90 -6.17 -3.53
CA ARG A 82 -10.61 -7.38 -2.78
C ARG A 82 -11.44 -8.54 -3.32
N PRO A 83 -10.79 -9.66 -3.72
CA PRO A 83 -11.54 -10.81 -4.22
C PRO A 83 -12.45 -11.39 -3.13
N THR A 84 -13.65 -11.79 -3.53
CA THR A 84 -14.55 -12.51 -2.64
C THR A 84 -14.39 -14.00 -2.93
N THR A 85 -14.19 -14.76 -1.88
CA THR A 85 -14.06 -16.21 -2.00
C THR A 85 -15.24 -16.91 -1.39
#